data_3a51ed1dfcc2f7428f0f775afd9885c3
#
_entry.id   3a51ed1dfcc2f7428f0f775afd9885c3
#
_cell.length_a   1.000
_cell.length_b   1.000
_cell.length_c   1.000
_cell.angle_alpha   90.00
_cell.angle_beta   90.00
_cell.angle_gamma   90.00
#
_symmetry.space_group_name_H-M   'P 1'
#
loop_
_entity.id
_entity.type
_entity.pdbx_description
1 polymer ?
#
loop_
_entity_poly.entity_id
_entity_poly.type
_entity_poly.pdbx_seq_one_letter_code
_entity_poly.pdbx_strand_id
1 'polypeptide(L)'
;MNKFLYALRSIGITIVGVIAVLITSGLHQLFSLFLDPLPMEDLMAADWAGRSNIMETYMAANPFAIYSMLIAHSFGSALAVYWYVRATKVPSWRTEKGIKPVTGAIVLLALWIWGDVQNDLYDVPVGVFWTTVDVIITVAVTALAFVIAGGLRKHEGPARVTSEEEVYRG
;
A
#
# COMPACT_ATOMS: atom_id res chain seq x y z
N MET A 1 22.16 -18.78 2.43
CA MET A 1 21.54 -17.65 3.13
C MET A 1 20.91 -18.16 4.40
N ASN A 2 21.19 -17.51 5.51
CA ASN A 2 20.73 -17.96 6.84
C ASN A 2 19.20 -17.79 6.93
N LYS A 3 18.46 -18.87 7.24
CA LYS A 3 17.00 -18.88 7.41
C LYS A 3 16.55 -17.80 8.41
N PHE A 4 17.38 -17.48 9.39
CA PHE A 4 17.17 -16.41 10.36
C PHE A 4 17.06 -15.03 9.71
N LEU A 5 17.95 -14.68 8.80
CA LEU A 5 17.90 -13.38 8.09
C LEU A 5 16.67 -13.26 7.20
N TYR A 6 16.21 -14.38 6.63
CA TYR A 6 14.97 -14.39 5.84
C TYR A 6 13.74 -14.14 6.72
N ALA A 7 13.69 -14.79 7.89
CA ALA A 7 12.61 -14.59 8.86
C ALA A 7 12.59 -13.13 9.37
N LEU A 8 13.75 -12.55 9.70
CA LEU A 8 13.86 -11.17 10.14
C LEU A 8 13.35 -10.19 9.07
N ARG A 9 13.65 -10.45 7.81
CA ARG A 9 13.17 -9.65 6.68
C ARG A 9 11.65 -9.74 6.55
N SER A 10 11.09 -10.93 6.62
CA SER A 10 9.64 -11.13 6.54
C SER A 10 8.92 -10.40 7.67
N ILE A 11 9.45 -10.48 8.90
CA ILE A 11 8.93 -9.72 10.05
C ILE A 11 9.00 -8.22 9.79
N GLY A 12 10.12 -7.70 9.27
CA GLY A 12 10.27 -6.28 8.96
C GLY A 12 9.25 -5.79 7.92
N ILE A 13 9.00 -6.57 6.87
CA ILE A 13 7.98 -6.24 5.86
C ILE A 13 6.58 -6.25 6.46
N THR A 14 6.27 -7.21 7.31
CA THR A 14 4.98 -7.29 8.00
C THR A 14 4.78 -6.08 8.91
N ILE A 15 5.80 -5.69 9.68
CA ILE A 15 5.75 -4.49 10.54
C ILE A 15 5.47 -3.24 9.70
N VAL A 16 6.15 -3.06 8.58
CA VAL A 16 5.92 -1.92 7.67
C VAL A 16 4.49 -1.91 7.15
N GLY A 17 3.95 -3.07 6.75
CA GLY A 17 2.55 -3.20 6.33
C GLY A 17 1.58 -2.81 7.44
N VAL A 18 1.78 -3.32 8.65
CA VAL A 18 0.94 -2.97 9.82
C VAL A 18 0.99 -1.47 10.12
N ILE A 19 2.18 -0.86 10.10
CA ILE A 19 2.31 0.59 10.32
C ILE A 19 1.57 1.38 9.24
N ALA A 20 1.66 0.97 7.97
CA ALA A 20 0.93 1.61 6.88
C ALA A 20 -0.60 1.55 7.09
N VAL A 21 -1.13 0.39 7.50
CA VAL A 21 -2.54 0.22 7.85
C VAL A 21 -2.94 1.13 9.03
N LEU A 22 -2.13 1.20 10.08
CA LEU A 22 -2.39 2.06 11.24
C LEU A 22 -2.40 3.54 10.86
N ILE A 23 -1.50 3.97 9.98
CA ILE A 23 -1.47 5.35 9.47
C ILE A 23 -2.73 5.63 8.64
N THR A 24 -3.14 4.72 7.77
CA THR A 24 -4.36 4.85 6.97
C THR A 24 -5.59 4.96 7.88
N SER A 25 -5.71 4.10 8.89
CA SER A 25 -6.77 4.17 9.89
C SER A 25 -6.75 5.48 10.67
N GLY A 26 -5.56 5.97 11.03
CA GLY A 26 -5.39 7.27 11.69
C GLY A 26 -5.82 8.45 10.81
N LEU A 27 -5.57 8.39 9.50
CA LEU A 27 -6.06 9.38 8.54
C LEU A 27 -7.59 9.35 8.44
N HIS A 28 -8.20 8.16 8.36
CA HIS A 28 -9.66 8.05 8.39
C HIS A 28 -10.25 8.65 9.66
N GLN A 29 -9.66 8.37 10.83
CA GLN A 29 -10.10 8.96 12.09
C GLN A 29 -9.93 10.48 12.13
N LEU A 30 -8.82 10.99 11.59
CA LEU A 30 -8.59 12.43 11.48
C LEU A 30 -9.64 13.09 10.58
N PHE A 31 -9.92 12.49 9.44
CA PHE A 31 -10.93 13.02 8.50
C PHE A 31 -12.34 12.92 9.07
N SER A 32 -12.65 11.90 9.88
CA SER A 32 -13.96 11.76 10.51
C SER A 32 -14.29 12.91 11.46
N LEU A 33 -13.29 13.69 11.93
CA LEU A 33 -13.54 14.90 12.72
C LEU A 33 -14.25 16.02 11.92
N PHE A 34 -14.21 15.93 10.58
CA PHE A 34 -14.79 16.90 9.65
C PHE A 34 -16.04 16.36 8.94
N LEU A 35 -16.50 15.18 9.32
CA LEU A 35 -17.62 14.49 8.71
C LEU A 35 -18.66 14.18 9.80
N ASP A 36 -19.92 14.05 9.38
CA ASP A 36 -20.91 13.45 10.23
C ASP A 36 -20.54 12.01 10.58
N PRO A 37 -20.91 11.49 11.74
CA PRO A 37 -20.63 10.10 12.08
C PRO A 37 -21.23 9.15 11.04
N LEU A 38 -20.41 8.19 10.59
CA LEU A 38 -20.90 7.14 9.70
C LEU A 38 -21.99 6.33 10.42
N PRO A 39 -23.17 6.09 9.81
CA PRO A 39 -24.27 5.38 10.45
C PRO A 39 -24.00 3.87 10.50
N MET A 40 -23.00 3.46 11.29
CA MET A 40 -22.51 2.08 11.35
C MET A 40 -23.57 1.10 11.83
N GLU A 41 -24.43 1.51 12.77
CA GLU A 41 -25.50 0.66 13.29
C GLU A 41 -26.51 0.32 12.20
N ASP A 42 -26.94 1.31 11.42
CA ASP A 42 -27.86 1.12 10.30
C ASP A 42 -27.22 0.30 9.18
N LEU A 43 -25.94 0.57 8.87
CA LEU A 43 -25.17 -0.18 7.87
C LEU A 43 -25.04 -1.65 8.25
N MET A 44 -24.76 -1.96 9.51
CA MET A 44 -24.59 -3.34 9.97
C MET A 44 -25.93 -4.10 10.02
N ALA A 45 -27.05 -3.40 10.24
CA ALA A 45 -28.38 -4.00 10.28
C ALA A 45 -28.99 -4.21 8.88
N ALA A 46 -28.54 -3.45 7.87
CA ALA A 46 -29.11 -3.48 6.54
C ALA A 46 -28.53 -4.63 5.67
N ASP A 47 -29.33 -5.09 4.71
CA ASP A 47 -28.84 -5.90 3.60
C ASP A 47 -27.99 -5.05 2.62
N TRP A 48 -27.41 -5.69 1.62
CA TRP A 48 -26.52 -5.00 0.69
C TRP A 48 -27.17 -3.81 -0.03
N ALA A 49 -28.43 -3.94 -0.46
CA ALA A 49 -29.14 -2.86 -1.14
C ALA A 49 -29.44 -1.70 -0.17
N GLY A 50 -29.80 -2.02 1.07
CA GLY A 50 -29.99 -1.05 2.13
C GLY A 50 -28.70 -0.29 2.46
N ARG A 51 -27.56 -0.97 2.56
CA ARG A 51 -26.23 -0.35 2.78
C ARG A 51 -25.88 0.63 1.68
N SER A 52 -26.10 0.25 0.41
CA SER A 52 -25.84 1.14 -0.72
C SER A 52 -26.66 2.43 -0.67
N ASN A 53 -27.96 2.34 -0.31
CA ASN A 53 -28.84 3.50 -0.18
C ASN A 53 -28.44 4.40 1.01
N ILE A 54 -28.07 3.80 2.14
CA ILE A 54 -27.56 4.52 3.31
C ILE A 54 -26.30 5.28 2.96
N MET A 55 -25.35 4.64 2.27
CA MET A 55 -24.10 5.27 1.86
C MET A 55 -24.29 6.36 0.82
N GLU A 56 -25.18 6.18 -0.16
CA GLU A 56 -25.52 7.24 -1.12
C GLU A 56 -26.05 8.47 -0.41
N THR A 57 -26.97 8.30 0.55
CA THR A 57 -27.52 9.39 1.36
C THR A 57 -26.44 10.06 2.21
N TYR A 58 -25.59 9.27 2.86
CA TYR A 58 -24.49 9.77 3.67
C TYR A 58 -23.48 10.58 2.84
N MET A 59 -23.07 10.08 1.68
CA MET A 59 -22.13 10.78 0.78
C MET A 59 -22.73 12.07 0.19
N ALA A 60 -24.03 12.09 -0.07
CA ALA A 60 -24.71 13.31 -0.52
C ALA A 60 -24.69 14.40 0.56
N ALA A 61 -24.84 14.02 1.82
CA ALA A 61 -24.74 14.93 2.97
C ALA A 61 -23.30 15.32 3.30
N ASN A 62 -22.34 14.42 3.03
CA ASN A 62 -20.93 14.55 3.37
C ASN A 62 -20.03 14.41 2.11
N PRO A 63 -20.00 15.38 1.18
CA PRO A 63 -19.24 15.25 -0.07
C PRO A 63 -17.73 15.04 0.15
N PHE A 64 -17.20 15.47 1.28
CA PHE A 64 -15.79 15.29 1.62
C PHE A 64 -15.45 13.83 1.98
N ALA A 65 -16.45 13.00 2.29
CA ALA A 65 -16.21 11.60 2.66
C ALA A 65 -15.46 10.81 1.56
N ILE A 66 -15.85 10.99 0.30
CA ILE A 66 -15.20 10.36 -0.85
C ILE A 66 -13.73 10.77 -0.95
N TYR A 67 -13.44 12.07 -0.86
CA TYR A 67 -12.05 12.56 -0.97
C TYR A 67 -11.19 12.05 0.19
N SER A 68 -11.74 11.98 1.40
CA SER A 68 -11.02 11.46 2.56
C SER A 68 -10.65 9.99 2.38
N MET A 69 -11.56 9.18 1.84
CA MET A 69 -11.33 7.79 1.49
C MET A 69 -10.20 7.64 0.45
N LEU A 70 -10.32 8.34 -0.69
CA LEU A 70 -9.33 8.31 -1.77
C LEU A 70 -7.92 8.70 -1.28
N ILE A 71 -7.83 9.73 -0.42
CA ILE A 71 -6.55 10.17 0.14
C ILE A 71 -6.00 9.09 1.09
N ALA A 72 -6.81 8.55 1.98
CA ALA A 72 -6.35 7.58 2.98
C ALA A 72 -5.87 6.28 2.31
N HIS A 73 -6.63 5.73 1.36
CA HIS A 73 -6.29 4.49 0.66
C HIS A 73 -5.03 4.66 -0.21
N SER A 74 -4.99 5.68 -1.04
CA SER A 74 -3.84 5.93 -1.92
C SER A 74 -2.56 6.24 -1.15
N PHE A 75 -2.65 7.01 -0.06
CA PHE A 75 -1.50 7.33 0.79
C PHE A 75 -0.98 6.10 1.52
N GLY A 76 -1.87 5.28 2.10
CA GLY A 76 -1.49 4.06 2.82
C GLY A 76 -0.78 3.06 1.90
N SER A 77 -1.34 2.81 0.73
CA SER A 77 -0.75 1.95 -0.29
C SER A 77 0.63 2.45 -0.76
N ALA A 78 0.72 3.74 -1.07
CA ALA A 78 1.97 4.38 -1.48
C ALA A 78 3.05 4.25 -0.41
N LEU A 79 2.71 4.47 0.85
CA LEU A 79 3.61 4.39 1.99
C LEU A 79 4.13 2.97 2.19
N ALA A 80 3.24 1.96 2.12
CA ALA A 80 3.61 0.56 2.22
C ALA A 80 4.61 0.15 1.13
N VAL A 81 4.33 0.50 -0.12
CA VAL A 81 5.22 0.18 -1.25
C VAL A 81 6.51 0.98 -1.19
N TYR A 82 6.47 2.26 -0.84
CA TYR A 82 7.67 3.08 -0.68
C TYR A 82 8.64 2.46 0.34
N TRP A 83 8.17 2.14 1.53
CA TRP A 83 8.99 1.52 2.58
C TRP A 83 9.48 0.13 2.19
N TYR A 84 8.61 -0.68 1.58
CA TYR A 84 9.02 -1.99 1.07
C TYR A 84 10.20 -1.88 0.09
N VAL A 85 10.10 -0.98 -0.90
CA VAL A 85 11.17 -0.78 -1.88
C VAL A 85 12.45 -0.24 -1.23
N ARG A 86 12.33 0.69 -0.29
CA ARG A 86 13.49 1.21 0.46
C ARG A 86 14.14 0.14 1.30
N ALA A 87 13.38 -0.68 2.00
CA ALA A 87 13.89 -1.78 2.83
C ALA A 87 14.57 -2.86 1.99
N THR A 88 14.03 -3.20 0.81
CA THR A 88 14.62 -4.23 -0.05
C THR A 88 15.90 -3.78 -0.75
N LYS A 89 16.19 -2.49 -0.77
CA LYS A 89 17.43 -1.93 -1.35
C LYS A 89 18.59 -1.84 -0.38
N VAL A 90 18.37 -2.08 0.90
CA VAL A 90 19.46 -2.12 1.88
C VAL A 90 20.43 -3.26 1.52
N PRO A 91 21.74 -3.00 1.36
CA PRO A 91 22.72 -4.01 0.92
C PRO A 91 22.74 -5.28 1.76
N SER A 92 22.53 -5.15 3.08
CA SER A 92 22.50 -6.27 4.03
C SER A 92 21.32 -7.24 3.81
N TRP A 93 20.33 -6.84 3.03
CA TRP A 93 19.12 -7.61 2.75
C TRP A 93 19.11 -8.21 1.34
N ARG A 94 20.19 -8.00 0.58
CA ARG A 94 20.34 -8.56 -0.77
C ARG A 94 20.71 -10.03 -0.69
N THR A 95 19.90 -10.84 -1.30
CA THR A 95 20.27 -12.19 -1.70
C THR A 95 19.99 -12.33 -3.18
N GLU A 96 20.88 -13.02 -3.87
CA GLU A 96 20.76 -13.32 -5.31
C GLU A 96 19.43 -14.01 -5.67
N LYS A 97 18.75 -14.61 -4.70
CA LYS A 97 17.49 -15.35 -4.83
C LYS A 97 16.28 -14.65 -4.18
N GLY A 98 16.42 -13.39 -3.75
CA GLY A 98 15.29 -12.64 -3.13
C GLY A 98 14.21 -12.28 -4.13
N ILE A 99 12.97 -12.11 -3.64
CA ILE A 99 11.85 -11.55 -4.41
C ILE A 99 12.31 -10.21 -4.97
N LYS A 100 12.22 -10.05 -6.29
CA LYS A 100 12.55 -8.79 -6.94
C LYS A 100 11.67 -7.68 -6.35
N PRO A 101 12.19 -6.46 -6.11
CA PRO A 101 11.40 -5.36 -5.54
C PRO A 101 10.07 -5.12 -6.26
N VAL A 102 10.05 -5.28 -7.58
CA VAL A 102 8.84 -5.16 -8.40
C VAL A 102 7.78 -6.20 -8.01
N THR A 103 8.17 -7.46 -7.88
CA THR A 103 7.20 -8.54 -7.55
C THR A 103 6.56 -8.32 -6.18
N GLY A 104 7.36 -7.95 -5.18
CA GLY A 104 6.82 -7.69 -3.85
C GLY A 104 5.94 -6.44 -3.80
N ALA A 105 6.28 -5.39 -4.55
CA ALA A 105 5.44 -4.20 -4.68
C ALA A 105 4.09 -4.52 -5.34
N ILE A 106 4.08 -5.35 -6.39
CA ILE A 106 2.85 -5.81 -7.05
C ILE A 106 1.98 -6.62 -6.07
N VAL A 107 2.58 -7.53 -5.30
CA VAL A 107 1.83 -8.32 -4.30
C VAL A 107 1.22 -7.42 -3.24
N LEU A 108 1.97 -6.46 -2.69
CA LEU A 108 1.46 -5.51 -1.70
C LEU A 108 0.32 -4.66 -2.27
N LEU A 109 0.49 -4.14 -3.49
CA LEU A 109 -0.55 -3.37 -4.17
C LEU A 109 -1.81 -4.22 -4.41
N ALA A 110 -1.66 -5.47 -4.86
CA ALA A 110 -2.79 -6.35 -5.11
C ALA A 110 -3.57 -6.67 -3.82
N LEU A 111 -2.87 -6.91 -2.70
CA LEU A 111 -3.50 -7.12 -1.41
C LEU A 111 -4.22 -5.86 -0.90
N TRP A 112 -3.62 -4.69 -1.15
CA TRP A 112 -4.24 -3.42 -0.78
C TRP A 112 -5.52 -3.17 -1.57
N ILE A 113 -5.46 -3.28 -2.91
CA ILE A 113 -6.63 -3.15 -3.79
C ILE A 113 -7.73 -4.14 -3.40
N TRP A 114 -7.35 -5.38 -3.07
CA TRP A 114 -8.32 -6.35 -2.60
C TRP A 114 -9.07 -5.87 -1.35
N GLY A 115 -8.34 -5.32 -0.37
CA GLY A 115 -8.93 -4.75 0.85
C GLY A 115 -9.86 -3.58 0.54
N ASP A 116 -9.42 -2.64 -0.31
CA ASP A 116 -10.21 -1.47 -0.71
C ASP A 116 -11.50 -1.91 -1.43
N VAL A 117 -11.41 -2.83 -2.40
CA VAL A 117 -12.57 -3.34 -3.13
C VAL A 117 -13.55 -4.06 -2.20
N GLN A 118 -13.06 -4.85 -1.24
CA GLN A 118 -13.93 -5.50 -0.25
C GLN A 118 -14.66 -4.45 0.61
N ASN A 119 -13.93 -3.45 1.11
CA ASN A 119 -14.53 -2.37 1.87
C ASN A 119 -15.58 -1.61 1.05
N ASP A 120 -15.22 -1.15 -0.13
CA ASP A 120 -15.99 -0.22 -0.95
C ASP A 120 -17.21 -0.83 -1.64
N LEU A 121 -17.22 -2.14 -1.85
CA LEU A 121 -18.35 -2.82 -2.48
C LEU A 121 -19.22 -3.59 -1.50
N TYR A 122 -18.69 -4.04 -0.35
CA TYR A 122 -19.40 -4.96 0.55
C TYR A 122 -19.60 -4.42 1.96
N ASP A 123 -18.58 -3.84 2.58
CA ASP A 123 -18.67 -3.38 3.96
C ASP A 123 -19.29 -1.98 4.06
N VAL A 124 -18.77 -1.04 3.27
CA VAL A 124 -19.22 0.35 3.21
C VAL A 124 -19.40 0.74 1.73
N PRO A 125 -20.47 0.27 1.06
CA PRO A 125 -20.59 0.34 -0.38
C PRO A 125 -20.73 1.79 -0.87
N VAL A 126 -19.64 2.30 -1.47
CA VAL A 126 -19.59 3.64 -2.10
C VAL A 126 -20.01 3.62 -3.58
N GLY A 127 -20.27 2.43 -4.10
CA GLY A 127 -20.68 2.21 -5.49
C GLY A 127 -19.51 2.00 -6.47
N VAL A 128 -19.79 1.26 -7.55
CA VAL A 128 -18.78 0.80 -8.52
C VAL A 128 -17.97 1.94 -9.13
N PHE A 129 -18.60 3.09 -9.37
CA PHE A 129 -17.91 4.25 -9.95
C PHE A 129 -16.79 4.72 -9.02
N TRP A 130 -17.09 4.99 -7.75
CA TRP A 130 -16.11 5.51 -6.80
C TRP A 130 -15.06 4.47 -6.42
N THR A 131 -15.42 3.20 -6.30
CA THR A 131 -14.46 2.10 -6.14
C THR A 131 -13.48 2.04 -7.32
N THR A 132 -13.97 2.22 -8.55
CA THR A 132 -13.09 2.24 -9.74
C THR A 132 -12.14 3.44 -9.70
N VAL A 133 -12.62 4.61 -9.32
CA VAL A 133 -11.79 5.82 -9.18
C VAL A 133 -10.74 5.62 -8.11
N ASP A 134 -11.11 5.04 -6.96
CA ASP A 134 -10.18 4.74 -5.87
C ASP A 134 -9.05 3.80 -6.32
N VAL A 135 -9.39 2.69 -6.97
CA VAL A 135 -8.40 1.74 -7.49
C VAL A 135 -7.44 2.42 -8.48
N ILE A 136 -7.95 3.25 -9.39
CA ILE A 136 -7.11 3.96 -10.37
C ILE A 136 -6.15 4.92 -9.68
N ILE A 137 -6.63 5.72 -8.73
CA ILE A 137 -5.79 6.68 -7.99
C ILE A 137 -4.77 5.93 -7.14
N THR A 138 -5.19 4.89 -6.42
CA THR A 138 -4.32 4.04 -5.59
C THR A 138 -3.19 3.43 -6.42
N VAL A 139 -3.48 2.88 -7.60
CA VAL A 139 -2.47 2.34 -8.52
C VAL A 139 -1.51 3.43 -8.97
N ALA A 140 -2.02 4.58 -9.41
CA ALA A 140 -1.18 5.67 -9.92
C ALA A 140 -0.24 6.24 -8.85
N VAL A 141 -0.76 6.53 -7.65
CA VAL A 141 0.01 7.09 -6.53
C VAL A 141 1.03 6.06 -6.02
N THR A 142 0.66 4.79 -5.96
CA THR A 142 1.58 3.71 -5.55
C THR A 142 2.69 3.49 -6.58
N ALA A 143 2.38 3.55 -7.88
CA ALA A 143 3.40 3.48 -8.93
C ALA A 143 4.39 4.64 -8.83
N LEU A 144 3.90 5.85 -8.57
CA LEU A 144 4.75 7.02 -8.32
C LEU A 144 5.65 6.81 -7.09
N ALA A 145 5.10 6.34 -5.99
CA ALA A 145 5.85 6.02 -4.77
C ALA A 145 6.94 4.97 -5.02
N PHE A 146 6.64 3.94 -5.84
CA PHE A 146 7.60 2.93 -6.26
C PHE A 146 8.79 3.55 -7.02
N VAL A 147 8.51 4.47 -7.96
CA VAL A 147 9.53 5.18 -8.74
C VAL A 147 10.38 6.07 -7.84
N ILE A 148 9.75 6.88 -6.98
CA ILE A 148 10.43 7.78 -6.03
C ILE A 148 11.31 6.98 -5.06
N ALA A 149 10.83 5.84 -4.57
CA ALA A 149 11.64 4.95 -3.74
C ALA A 149 12.85 4.38 -4.50
N GLY A 150 12.92 4.58 -5.82
CA GLY A 150 13.96 4.11 -6.72
C GLY A 150 13.75 2.64 -7.13
N GLY A 151 12.51 2.17 -7.26
CA GLY A 151 12.16 0.82 -7.71
C GLY A 151 12.71 0.46 -9.08
N LEU A 152 12.86 1.46 -9.97
CA LEU A 152 13.38 1.28 -11.32
C LEU A 152 14.92 1.39 -11.44
N ARG A 153 15.62 1.81 -10.39
CA ARG A 153 17.08 1.95 -10.47
C ARG A 153 17.74 0.59 -10.67
N LYS A 154 18.50 0.45 -11.74
CA LYS A 154 19.39 -0.71 -11.92
C LYS A 154 20.36 -0.77 -10.74
N HIS A 155 20.49 -1.94 -10.15
CA HIS A 155 21.56 -2.19 -9.22
C HIS A 155 22.84 -2.43 -10.03
N GLU A 156 23.71 -1.45 -10.06
CA GLU A 156 25.10 -1.72 -10.36
C GLU A 156 25.60 -2.63 -9.23
N GLY A 157 25.86 -3.89 -9.57
CA GLY A 157 26.61 -4.77 -8.67
C GLY A 157 27.92 -4.09 -8.28
N PRO A 158 28.61 -4.50 -7.22
CA PRO A 158 29.96 -4.05 -6.96
C PRO A 158 30.74 -4.18 -8.25
N ALA A 159 31.41 -3.09 -8.65
CA ALA A 159 32.28 -3.12 -9.83
C ALA A 159 33.09 -4.43 -9.77
N ARG A 160 32.97 -5.26 -10.78
CA ARG A 160 33.87 -6.40 -10.88
C ARG A 160 35.27 -5.80 -10.86
N VAL A 161 35.96 -5.99 -9.75
CA VAL A 161 37.41 -5.79 -9.74
C VAL A 161 37.90 -6.73 -10.82
N THR A 162 38.29 -6.16 -11.93
CA THR A 162 38.85 -6.92 -13.02
C THR A 162 40.16 -7.50 -12.48
N SER A 163 40.32 -8.80 -12.63
CA SER A 163 41.45 -9.58 -12.15
C SER A 163 42.84 -9.09 -12.67
N GLU A 164 42.82 -8.02 -13.43
CA GLU A 164 44.05 -7.33 -13.91
C GLU A 164 44.72 -6.46 -12.82
N GLU A 165 43.98 -5.99 -11.79
CA GLU A 165 44.61 -5.25 -10.69
C GLU A 165 45.30 -6.14 -9.65
N GLU A 166 44.98 -7.44 -9.59
CA GLU A 166 45.68 -8.39 -8.70
C GLU A 166 47.07 -8.79 -9.26
N VAL A 167 47.27 -8.71 -10.55
CA VAL A 167 48.54 -9.08 -11.17
C VAL A 167 49.66 -8.07 -10.93
N TYR A 168 49.35 -6.83 -10.61
CA TYR A 168 50.33 -5.76 -10.35
C TYR A 168 50.71 -5.55 -8.89
N ARG A 169 50.16 -6.34 -7.94
CA ARG A 169 50.50 -6.27 -6.51
C ARG A 169 51.28 -7.48 -5.99
N GLY A 170 51.82 -8.31 -6.86
CA GLY A 170 52.71 -9.42 -6.49
C GLY A 170 54.18 -9.04 -6.65
#